data_3d4bbeda71eeb15f0716a75d69cf7ffb
#
_entry.id   3d4bbeda71eeb15f0716a75d69cf7ffb
#
_cell.length_a   1.000
_cell.length_b   1.000
_cell.length_c   1.000
_cell.angle_alpha   90.00
_cell.angle_beta   90.00
_cell.angle_gamma   90.00
#
_symmetry.space_group_name_H-M   'P 1'
#
loop_
_entity.id
_entity.type
_entity.pdbx_description
1 polymer ?
#
loop_
_entity_poly.entity_id
_entity_poly.type
_entity_poly.pdbx_seq_one_letter_code
_entity_poly.pdbx_strand_id
1 'polypeptide(L)'
;VGVTLSLGDQREETYRRWAKACGNPESIRYLARFETSNPELFNLLHSTPGTNEKNLEHRFECLRSLRRAGYQLGTGVMIGIPXXXXXXXXXXEDLCRDIRTFQQLDVDMIGMGPYLKCEGNDLESLGQMEPKALLQLALNMIAVTRLVMGPINIAAATALQAIRDDGREMGVEYGCNVVMPNLSPQRFRKGYQLYDNKPCLDDEPTHCASCLERRIESRGRLVGWNMSGSSRRFLRRVGRPDEVRPVKEFTAEGKRLIRLHSV
;
A
#
# COMPACT_ATOMS: atom_id res chain seq x y z
N VAL A 1 4.30 -17.62 -9.19
CA VAL A 1 4.19 -16.72 -8.03
C VAL A 1 4.62 -15.33 -8.44
N GLY A 2 3.84 -14.31 -8.09
CA GLY A 2 4.24 -12.93 -8.33
C GLY A 2 5.18 -12.42 -7.23
N VAL A 3 6.16 -11.62 -7.63
CA VAL A 3 7.13 -11.05 -6.70
C VAL A 3 6.99 -9.52 -6.68
N THR A 4 6.94 -8.95 -5.49
CA THR A 4 6.97 -7.50 -5.31
C THR A 4 8.32 -7.10 -4.71
N LEU A 5 9.10 -6.33 -5.46
CA LEU A 5 10.38 -5.80 -5.00
C LEU A 5 10.17 -4.44 -4.33
N SER A 6 10.97 -4.14 -3.32
CA SER A 6 11.01 -2.83 -2.65
C SER A 6 12.45 -2.58 -2.20
N LEU A 7 13.31 -2.26 -3.16
CA LEU A 7 14.77 -2.21 -2.97
C LEU A 7 15.31 -0.78 -3.15
N GLY A 8 14.47 0.21 -2.90
CA GLY A 8 14.86 1.62 -2.97
C GLY A 8 14.94 2.14 -4.41
N ASP A 9 15.48 3.34 -4.53
CA ASP A 9 15.62 4.02 -5.82
C ASP A 9 16.84 3.47 -6.57
N GLN A 10 16.65 3.12 -7.84
CA GLN A 10 17.69 2.54 -8.68
C GLN A 10 17.67 3.22 -10.07
N ARG A 11 18.74 3.04 -10.82
CA ARG A 11 18.79 3.46 -12.23
C ARG A 11 17.88 2.58 -13.08
N GLU A 12 17.32 3.11 -14.12
CA GLU A 12 16.42 2.38 -15.04
C GLU A 12 17.06 1.09 -15.58
N GLU A 13 18.36 1.14 -15.86
CA GLU A 13 19.10 -0.03 -16.33
C GLU A 13 19.03 -1.20 -15.33
N THR A 14 19.14 -0.90 -14.03
CA THR A 14 19.00 -1.91 -12.96
C THR A 14 17.62 -2.51 -12.98
N TYR A 15 16.58 -1.66 -13.05
CA TYR A 15 15.19 -2.12 -13.12
C TYR A 15 14.98 -3.06 -14.33
N ARG A 16 15.50 -2.68 -15.51
CA ARG A 16 15.37 -3.51 -16.72
C ARG A 16 16.07 -4.85 -16.58
N ARG A 17 17.27 -4.88 -15.96
CA ARG A 17 18.01 -6.12 -15.71
C ARG A 17 17.22 -7.07 -14.80
N TRP A 18 16.63 -6.54 -13.72
CA TRP A 18 15.84 -7.35 -12.80
C TRP A 18 14.54 -7.84 -13.45
N ALA A 19 13.87 -6.99 -14.22
CA ALA A 19 12.67 -7.40 -14.95
C ALA A 19 12.97 -8.54 -15.93
N LYS A 20 14.09 -8.43 -16.66
CA LYS A 20 14.54 -9.48 -17.58
C LYS A 20 14.86 -10.79 -16.84
N ALA A 21 15.53 -10.70 -15.69
CA ALA A 21 15.88 -11.88 -14.89
C ALA A 21 14.66 -12.60 -14.31
N CYS A 22 13.55 -11.89 -14.13
CA CYS A 22 12.30 -12.49 -13.63
C CYS A 22 11.71 -13.52 -14.62
N GLY A 23 11.98 -13.37 -15.92
CA GLY A 23 11.48 -14.27 -16.96
C GLY A 23 10.01 -14.13 -17.29
N ASN A 24 9.22 -13.53 -16.41
CA ASN A 24 7.80 -13.23 -16.63
C ASN A 24 7.53 -11.80 -16.16
N PRO A 25 7.58 -10.83 -17.08
CA PRO A 25 7.36 -9.43 -16.73
C PRO A 25 6.00 -9.15 -16.06
N GLU A 26 5.00 -9.97 -16.35
CA GLU A 26 3.66 -9.79 -15.78
C GLU A 26 3.58 -10.18 -14.30
N SER A 27 4.56 -10.94 -13.81
CA SER A 27 4.56 -11.37 -12.41
C SER A 27 5.44 -10.49 -11.53
N ILE A 28 6.08 -9.47 -12.08
CA ILE A 28 6.98 -8.61 -11.31
C ILE A 28 6.31 -7.27 -10.98
N ARG A 29 6.38 -6.92 -9.70
CA ARG A 29 5.85 -5.67 -9.16
C ARG A 29 6.98 -4.94 -8.45
N TYR A 30 6.85 -3.63 -8.36
CA TYR A 30 7.79 -2.84 -7.58
C TYR A 30 7.02 -1.84 -6.75
N LEU A 31 7.35 -1.75 -5.46
CA LEU A 31 6.77 -0.78 -4.55
C LEU A 31 7.84 0.21 -4.11
N ALA A 32 7.70 1.47 -4.53
CA ALA A 32 8.55 2.57 -4.07
C ALA A 32 7.63 3.72 -3.65
N ARG A 33 7.44 3.88 -2.34
CA ARG A 33 6.52 4.89 -1.82
C ARG A 33 7.15 6.26 -1.88
N PHE A 34 6.36 7.28 -2.26
CA PHE A 34 6.84 8.67 -2.18
C PHE A 34 6.42 9.36 -0.87
N GLU A 35 5.57 8.74 -0.11
CA GLU A 35 5.08 9.11 1.23
C GLU A 35 4.22 10.37 1.25
N THR A 36 4.54 11.38 0.45
CA THR A 36 3.75 12.61 0.28
C THR A 36 4.18 13.31 -1.00
N SER A 37 3.24 13.94 -1.68
CA SER A 37 3.52 14.79 -2.85
C SER A 37 3.85 16.24 -2.46
N ASN A 38 3.90 16.54 -1.18
CA ASN A 38 4.33 17.84 -0.66
C ASN A 38 5.86 17.83 -0.57
N PRO A 39 6.58 18.68 -1.35
CA PRO A 39 8.05 18.65 -1.36
C PRO A 39 8.69 19.00 -0.02
N GLU A 40 8.09 19.92 0.73
CA GLU A 40 8.64 20.30 2.05
C GLU A 40 8.55 19.14 3.02
N LEU A 41 7.38 18.46 3.04
CA LEU A 41 7.16 17.33 3.90
C LEU A 41 8.00 16.11 3.43
N PHE A 42 8.13 15.92 2.12
CA PHE A 42 9.01 14.87 1.58
C PHE A 42 10.44 15.06 2.05
N ASN A 43 10.94 16.30 1.97
CA ASN A 43 12.30 16.63 2.41
C ASN A 43 12.47 16.38 3.91
N LEU A 44 11.47 16.76 4.72
CA LEU A 44 11.50 16.49 6.16
C LEU A 44 11.63 14.99 6.47
N LEU A 45 10.89 14.16 5.71
CA LEU A 45 10.90 12.69 5.93
C LEU A 45 12.18 12.01 5.43
N HIS A 46 12.85 12.60 4.43
CA HIS A 46 13.96 11.95 3.73
C HIS A 46 15.29 12.69 3.86
N SER A 47 15.35 13.76 4.66
CA SER A 47 16.59 14.50 4.89
C SER A 47 17.61 13.63 5.61
N THR A 48 18.66 13.27 4.91
CA THR A 48 19.83 12.68 5.55
C THR A 48 20.92 13.76 5.50
N PRO A 49 21.45 14.16 6.63
CA PRO A 49 22.52 15.18 6.63
C PRO A 49 23.66 14.78 5.68
N GLY A 50 24.03 15.67 4.79
CA GLY A 50 25.13 15.44 3.85
C GLY A 50 24.76 14.78 2.53
N THR A 51 23.48 14.48 2.28
CA THR A 51 23.07 13.94 0.97
C THR A 51 22.01 14.84 0.33
N ASN A 52 22.34 15.39 -0.83
CA ASN A 52 21.42 16.21 -1.63
C ASN A 52 20.63 15.39 -2.67
N GLU A 53 20.70 14.08 -2.61
CA GLU A 53 20.30 13.26 -3.75
C GLU A 53 18.85 12.77 -3.76
N LYS A 54 18.17 12.81 -2.59
CA LYS A 54 16.79 12.31 -2.53
C LYS A 54 15.80 13.48 -2.50
N ASN A 55 15.40 13.92 -3.66
CA ASN A 55 14.29 14.85 -3.77
C ASN A 55 13.06 14.14 -4.36
N LEU A 56 11.92 14.76 -4.23
CA LEU A 56 10.65 14.21 -4.68
C LEU A 56 10.63 13.95 -6.20
N GLU A 57 11.23 14.83 -6.99
CA GLU A 57 11.28 14.65 -8.44
C GLU A 57 12.14 13.44 -8.84
N HIS A 58 13.23 13.21 -8.14
CA HIS A 58 14.04 12.00 -8.35
C HIS A 58 13.19 10.74 -8.06
N ARG A 59 12.41 10.74 -6.96
CA ARG A 59 11.52 9.62 -6.64
C ARG A 59 10.49 9.41 -7.76
N PHE A 60 9.92 10.49 -8.28
CA PHE A 60 8.95 10.40 -9.39
C PHE A 60 9.62 9.86 -10.66
N GLU A 61 10.85 10.27 -10.95
CA GLU A 61 11.57 9.73 -12.12
C GLU A 61 11.88 8.23 -11.95
N CYS A 62 12.22 7.79 -10.75
CA CYS A 62 12.38 6.36 -10.48
C CYS A 62 11.07 5.59 -10.73
N LEU A 63 9.93 6.16 -10.32
CA LEU A 63 8.62 5.55 -10.58
C LEU A 63 8.30 5.48 -12.09
N ARG A 64 8.61 6.54 -12.85
CA ARG A 64 8.46 6.54 -14.30
C ARG A 64 9.37 5.50 -14.96
N SER A 65 10.62 5.38 -14.46
CA SER A 65 11.58 4.39 -14.95
C SER A 65 11.09 2.95 -14.72
N LEU A 66 10.49 2.68 -13.56
CA LEU A 66 9.86 1.39 -13.26
C LEU A 66 8.73 1.09 -14.25
N ARG A 67 7.91 2.09 -14.58
CA ARG A 67 6.83 1.94 -15.58
C ARG A 67 7.43 1.59 -16.95
N ARG A 68 8.48 2.32 -17.38
CA ARG A 68 9.15 2.05 -18.67
C ARG A 68 9.84 0.68 -18.69
N ALA A 69 10.26 0.18 -17.54
CA ALA A 69 10.87 -1.15 -17.42
C ALA A 69 9.84 -2.29 -17.37
N GLY A 70 8.53 -1.96 -17.41
CA GLY A 70 7.46 -2.95 -17.54
C GLY A 70 6.87 -3.48 -16.23
N TYR A 71 7.20 -2.88 -15.10
CA TYR A 71 6.67 -3.35 -13.81
C TYR A 71 5.19 -3.00 -13.63
N GLN A 72 4.50 -3.83 -12.86
CA GLN A 72 3.29 -3.35 -12.18
C GLN A 72 3.76 -2.35 -11.13
N LEU A 73 3.42 -1.09 -11.38
CA LEU A 73 3.95 0.03 -10.58
C LEU A 73 3.17 0.20 -9.29
N GLY A 74 3.88 0.09 -8.16
CA GLY A 74 3.35 0.33 -6.83
C GLY A 74 3.99 1.55 -6.19
N THR A 75 3.19 2.36 -5.55
CA THR A 75 3.67 3.48 -4.74
C THR A 75 2.77 3.65 -3.51
N GLY A 76 2.91 4.76 -2.81
CA GLY A 76 2.04 5.01 -1.66
C GLY A 76 2.44 6.22 -0.85
N VAL A 77 1.58 6.51 0.12
CA VAL A 77 1.74 7.68 0.98
C VAL A 77 1.50 7.30 2.45
N MET A 78 1.97 8.16 3.33
CA MET A 78 1.63 8.12 4.76
C MET A 78 0.57 9.18 5.03
N ILE A 79 -0.51 8.79 5.67
CA ILE A 79 -1.68 9.66 5.89
C ILE A 79 -1.59 10.28 7.29
N GLY A 80 -1.75 11.61 7.36
CA GLY A 80 -1.78 12.31 8.65
C GLY A 80 -0.39 12.57 9.23
N ILE A 81 0.61 12.70 8.40
CA ILE A 81 1.96 13.12 8.83
C ILE A 81 1.84 14.53 9.40
N PRO A 82 2.24 14.78 10.64
CA PRO A 82 2.19 16.11 11.21
C PRO A 82 3.20 17.04 10.54
N UNK A 83 2.69 18.16 10.36
CA UNK A 83 3.54 19.19 9.77
C UNK A 83 3.91 20.18 10.81
N UNK A 84 5.03 20.76 10.80
CA UNK A 84 5.45 21.70 11.75
C UNK A 84 4.64 22.95 11.81
N UNK A 85 4.05 23.43 11.92
CA UNK A 85 3.32 24.61 11.95
C UNK A 85 2.01 24.64 11.22
N UNK A 86 1.83 23.69 10.69
CA UNK A 86 0.66 23.83 9.90
C UNK A 86 -0.50 23.14 10.43
N UNK A 87 -1.34 23.62 10.23
CA UNK A 87 -2.65 23.23 10.55
C UNK A 87 -3.12 22.00 9.90
N UNK A 88 -3.94 21.51 10.31
CA UNK A 88 -4.65 20.39 9.84
C UNK A 88 -5.31 20.52 8.50
N UNK A 89 -5.37 21.58 8.04
CA UNK A 89 -5.91 21.86 6.78
C UNK A 89 -5.06 21.49 5.60
N UNK A 90 -3.95 21.52 5.80
CA UNK A 90 -3.07 21.07 4.81
C UNK A 90 -3.16 19.61 4.52
N UNK A 91 -3.50 19.01 5.29
CA UNK A 91 -3.69 17.67 5.11
C UNK A 91 -4.72 17.26 4.06
N UNK A 92 -5.69 17.81 3.90
CA UNK A 92 -6.62 17.58 2.88
C UNK A 92 -6.19 17.97 1.48
N GLU A 93 -5.55 19.04 1.36
CA GLU A 93 -5.02 19.44 0.03
C GLU A 93 -3.88 18.54 -0.43
N ASP A 94 -2.96 18.25 0.47
CA ASP A 94 -1.86 17.34 0.16
C ASP A 94 -2.38 15.96 -0.22
N LEU A 95 -3.37 15.44 0.48
CA LEU A 95 -3.96 14.14 0.15
C LEU A 95 -4.64 14.15 -1.23
N CYS A 96 -5.28 15.27 -1.57
CA CYS A 96 -5.85 15.43 -2.93
C CYS A 96 -4.75 15.46 -3.99
N ARG A 97 -3.66 16.15 -3.70
CA ARG A 97 -2.48 16.18 -4.58
C ARG A 97 -1.86 14.78 -4.71
N ASP A 98 -1.81 14.04 -3.61
CA ASP A 98 -1.33 12.64 -3.61
C ASP A 98 -2.16 11.78 -4.58
N ILE A 99 -3.49 11.88 -4.51
CA ILE A 99 -4.38 11.11 -5.40
C ILE A 99 -4.16 11.51 -6.88
N ARG A 100 -4.03 12.82 -7.16
CA ARG A 100 -3.71 13.29 -8.52
C ARG A 100 -2.36 12.73 -8.99
N THR A 101 -1.39 12.66 -8.09
CA THR A 101 -0.08 12.09 -8.40
C THR A 101 -0.19 10.60 -8.74
N PHE A 102 -1.02 9.84 -8.02
CA PHE A 102 -1.30 8.44 -8.38
C PHE A 102 -1.86 8.33 -9.80
N GLN A 103 -2.77 9.24 -10.18
CA GLN A 103 -3.33 9.24 -11.54
C GLN A 103 -2.26 9.57 -12.60
N GLN A 104 -1.45 10.60 -12.35
CA GLN A 104 -0.39 11.03 -13.28
C GLN A 104 0.66 9.94 -13.50
N LEU A 105 0.99 9.20 -12.46
CA LEU A 105 1.95 8.08 -12.52
C LEU A 105 1.32 6.79 -13.07
N ASP A 106 0.00 6.78 -13.25
CA ASP A 106 -0.77 5.61 -13.72
C ASP A 106 -0.46 4.34 -12.91
N VAL A 107 -0.53 4.44 -11.58
CA VAL A 107 -0.10 3.34 -10.69
C VAL A 107 -1.05 2.14 -10.73
N ASP A 108 -0.49 0.96 -10.51
CA ASP A 108 -1.21 -0.32 -10.47
C ASP A 108 -1.53 -0.77 -9.04
N MET A 109 -0.75 -0.30 -8.08
CA MET A 109 -0.85 -0.72 -6.68
C MET A 109 -0.54 0.46 -5.77
N ILE A 110 -1.32 0.58 -4.69
CA ILE A 110 -1.09 1.64 -3.69
C ILE A 110 -1.00 0.99 -2.31
N GLY A 111 0.10 1.31 -1.60
CA GLY A 111 0.25 1.00 -0.19
C GLY A 111 0.18 2.29 0.62
N MET A 112 -0.95 2.55 1.25
CA MET A 112 -1.13 3.74 2.08
C MET A 112 -1.67 3.37 3.45
N GLY A 113 -1.28 4.13 4.45
CA GLY A 113 -1.72 3.89 5.81
C GLY A 113 -1.47 5.08 6.69
N PRO A 114 -2.07 5.10 7.87
CA PRO A 114 -1.88 6.18 8.82
C PRO A 114 -0.42 6.28 9.29
N TYR A 115 0.03 7.50 9.50
CA TYR A 115 1.30 7.76 10.19
C TYR A 115 1.14 7.35 11.65
N LEU A 116 2.03 6.51 12.12
CA LEU A 116 2.07 6.10 13.52
C LEU A 116 3.44 6.49 14.06
N LYS A 117 3.41 7.15 15.20
CA LYS A 117 4.62 7.57 15.91
C LYS A 117 5.44 6.32 16.26
N CYS A 118 6.75 6.47 16.19
CA CYS A 118 7.69 5.47 16.64
C CYS A 118 8.65 6.15 17.63
N GLU A 119 8.73 5.64 18.82
CA GLU A 119 9.61 6.18 19.84
C GLU A 119 11.06 6.14 19.37
N GLY A 120 11.78 7.21 19.63
CA GLY A 120 13.21 7.31 19.30
C GLY A 120 13.53 7.70 17.86
N ASN A 121 12.55 8.07 17.03
CA ASN A 121 12.86 8.56 15.71
C ASN A 121 12.82 10.10 15.65
N ASP A 122 13.42 10.67 14.60
CA ASP A 122 13.57 12.13 14.45
C ASP A 122 12.24 12.86 14.32
N LEU A 123 11.17 12.17 13.97
CA LEU A 123 9.83 12.74 13.81
C LEU A 123 9.00 12.68 15.09
N GLU A 124 9.56 12.13 16.16
CA GLU A 124 8.83 11.95 17.42
C GLU A 124 8.30 13.28 17.96
N SER A 125 9.09 14.35 17.81
CA SER A 125 8.74 15.68 18.28
C SER A 125 7.55 16.31 17.54
N LEU A 126 7.20 15.82 16.35
CA LEU A 126 6.07 16.34 15.56
C LEU A 126 4.70 15.94 16.09
N GLY A 127 4.68 14.94 16.99
CA GLY A 127 3.40 14.45 17.55
C GLY A 127 2.65 13.50 16.62
N GLN A 128 1.38 13.29 16.91
CA GLN A 128 0.53 12.40 16.14
C GLN A 128 -0.93 12.89 16.23
N MET A 129 -1.69 12.72 15.17
CA MET A 129 -3.13 12.98 15.18
C MET A 129 -3.84 12.09 16.18
N GLU A 130 -4.98 12.56 16.68
CA GLU A 130 -5.85 11.75 17.54
C GLU A 130 -6.23 10.45 16.77
N PRO A 131 -6.08 9.27 17.39
CA PRO A 131 -6.19 7.98 16.68
C PRO A 131 -7.51 7.78 15.93
N LYS A 132 -8.64 8.17 16.51
CA LYS A 132 -9.95 8.01 15.86
C LYS A 132 -10.06 8.90 14.61
N ALA A 133 -9.58 10.14 14.71
CA ALA A 133 -9.57 11.08 13.57
C ALA A 133 -8.63 10.58 12.47
N LEU A 134 -7.45 10.08 12.86
CA LEU A 134 -6.46 9.54 11.92
C LEU A 134 -7.02 8.31 11.18
N LEU A 135 -7.67 7.40 11.91
CA LEU A 135 -8.31 6.22 11.30
C LEU A 135 -9.37 6.66 10.27
N GLN A 136 -10.25 7.58 10.66
CA GLN A 136 -11.31 8.05 9.75
C GLN A 136 -10.71 8.72 8.51
N LEU A 137 -9.67 9.54 8.67
CA LEU A 137 -8.98 10.18 7.56
C LEU A 137 -8.38 9.13 6.61
N ALA A 138 -7.75 8.09 7.16
CA ALA A 138 -7.15 7.02 6.38
C ALA A 138 -8.21 6.23 5.60
N LEU A 139 -9.35 5.92 6.23
CA LEU A 139 -10.45 5.21 5.58
C LEU A 139 -11.07 6.07 4.46
N ASN A 140 -11.25 7.37 4.70
CA ASN A 140 -11.76 8.28 3.67
C ASN A 140 -10.80 8.36 2.48
N MET A 141 -9.49 8.44 2.75
CA MET A 141 -8.47 8.45 1.69
C MET A 141 -8.51 7.17 0.84
N ILE A 142 -8.68 6.01 1.49
CA ILE A 142 -8.84 4.72 0.80
C ILE A 142 -10.08 4.77 -0.12
N ALA A 143 -11.22 5.22 0.42
CA ALA A 143 -12.48 5.25 -0.32
C ALA A 143 -12.39 6.20 -1.54
N VAL A 144 -11.89 7.42 -1.33
CA VAL A 144 -11.74 8.39 -2.42
C VAL A 144 -10.77 7.85 -3.48
N THR A 145 -9.65 7.28 -3.03
CA THR A 145 -8.67 6.68 -3.96
C THR A 145 -9.32 5.56 -4.78
N ARG A 146 -10.14 4.70 -4.16
CA ARG A 146 -10.86 3.64 -4.88
C ARG A 146 -11.80 4.21 -5.94
N LEU A 147 -12.55 5.26 -5.59
CA LEU A 147 -13.48 5.89 -6.52
C LEU A 147 -12.75 6.56 -7.71
N VAL A 148 -11.64 7.23 -7.42
CA VAL A 148 -10.88 7.98 -8.44
C VAL A 148 -10.05 7.07 -9.32
N MET A 149 -9.39 6.07 -8.74
CA MET A 149 -8.43 5.21 -9.47
C MET A 149 -9.07 3.95 -10.07
N GLY A 150 -10.23 3.56 -9.59
CA GLY A 150 -10.95 2.39 -10.10
C GLY A 150 -10.21 1.07 -9.84
N PRO A 151 -9.94 0.26 -10.87
CA PRO A 151 -9.53 -1.15 -10.72
C PRO A 151 -8.04 -1.35 -10.45
N ILE A 152 -7.50 -0.66 -9.45
CA ILE A 152 -6.13 -0.83 -8.97
C ILE A 152 -6.09 -1.72 -7.73
N ASN A 153 -4.91 -2.11 -7.30
CA ASN A 153 -4.72 -2.80 -6.02
C ASN A 153 -4.44 -1.78 -4.91
N ILE A 154 -5.22 -1.84 -3.83
CA ILE A 154 -5.02 -1.00 -2.64
C ILE A 154 -4.83 -1.94 -1.45
N ALA A 155 -3.69 -1.79 -0.77
CA ALA A 155 -3.36 -2.63 0.38
C ALA A 155 -4.00 -2.10 1.67
N ALA A 156 -4.62 -2.98 2.45
CA ALA A 156 -5.07 -2.68 3.81
C ALA A 156 -3.84 -2.74 4.73
N ALA A 157 -3.29 -1.58 5.04
CA ALA A 157 -2.06 -1.48 5.82
C ALA A 157 -2.23 -2.00 7.25
N THR A 158 -1.20 -2.67 7.78
CA THR A 158 -1.21 -3.14 9.18
C THR A 158 -1.31 -1.99 10.18
N ALA A 159 -0.89 -0.79 9.79
CA ALA A 159 -1.01 0.40 10.64
C ALA A 159 -2.47 0.73 10.99
N LEU A 160 -3.45 0.39 10.14
CA LEU A 160 -4.86 0.52 10.47
C LEU A 160 -5.23 -0.33 11.69
N GLN A 161 -4.68 -1.55 11.76
CA GLN A 161 -4.94 -2.47 12.86
C GLN A 161 -4.23 -2.02 14.16
N ALA A 162 -3.13 -1.28 14.05
CA ALA A 162 -2.47 -0.74 15.24
C ALA A 162 -3.31 0.35 15.92
N ILE A 163 -4.20 1.03 15.17
CA ILE A 163 -5.12 2.03 15.73
C ILE A 163 -6.38 1.35 16.28
N ARG A 164 -6.87 0.33 15.58
CA ARG A 164 -8.11 -0.37 15.94
C ARG A 164 -8.04 -1.81 15.47
N ASP A 165 -8.36 -2.75 16.32
CA ASP A 165 -8.17 -4.19 16.06
C ASP A 165 -8.75 -4.67 14.72
N ASP A 166 -9.92 -4.14 14.30
CA ASP A 166 -10.54 -4.50 13.02
C ASP A 166 -10.22 -3.49 11.89
N GLY A 167 -9.18 -2.68 12.06
CA GLY A 167 -8.84 -1.60 11.13
C GLY A 167 -8.54 -2.09 9.71
N ARG A 168 -7.91 -3.26 9.55
CA ARG A 168 -7.64 -3.81 8.21
C ARG A 168 -8.94 -4.22 7.51
N GLU A 169 -9.86 -4.82 8.25
CA GLU A 169 -11.18 -5.20 7.74
C GLU A 169 -11.98 -3.98 7.32
N MET A 170 -11.94 -2.92 8.14
CA MET A 170 -12.53 -1.64 7.75
C MET A 170 -11.90 -1.13 6.45
N GLY A 171 -10.57 -1.22 6.32
CA GLY A 171 -9.89 -0.86 5.08
C GLY A 171 -10.44 -1.60 3.87
N VAL A 172 -10.71 -2.91 4.02
CA VAL A 172 -11.30 -3.73 2.95
C VAL A 172 -12.73 -3.24 2.63
N GLU A 173 -13.51 -2.91 3.65
CA GLU A 173 -14.87 -2.37 3.46
C GLU A 173 -14.86 -1.01 2.74
N TYR A 174 -13.83 -0.20 2.97
CA TYR A 174 -13.68 1.12 2.37
C TYR A 174 -12.99 1.09 1.00
N GLY A 175 -12.53 -0.08 0.52
CA GLY A 175 -12.03 -0.18 -0.85
C GLY A 175 -10.69 -0.89 -1.04
N CYS A 176 -10.03 -1.33 0.03
CA CYS A 176 -8.84 -2.15 -0.12
C CYS A 176 -9.20 -3.54 -0.67
N ASN A 177 -8.30 -4.11 -1.45
CA ASN A 177 -8.49 -5.45 -2.02
C ASN A 177 -7.22 -6.31 -1.93
N VAL A 178 -6.23 -5.86 -1.17
CA VAL A 178 -5.00 -6.63 -0.90
C VAL A 178 -4.77 -6.63 0.60
N VAL A 179 -4.50 -7.80 1.16
CA VAL A 179 -4.10 -7.96 2.55
C VAL A 179 -2.77 -8.72 2.60
N MET A 180 -1.94 -8.40 3.57
CA MET A 180 -0.59 -8.94 3.65
C MET A 180 -0.39 -9.62 5.01
N PRO A 181 -0.40 -10.97 5.05
CA PRO A 181 -0.02 -11.67 6.27
C PRO A 181 1.48 -11.49 6.53
N ASN A 182 1.87 -11.51 7.79
CA ASN A 182 3.28 -11.39 8.16
C ASN A 182 3.95 -12.77 8.07
N LEU A 183 4.73 -12.98 7.02
CA LEU A 183 5.43 -14.24 6.77
C LEU A 183 6.90 -14.21 7.23
N SER A 184 7.35 -13.09 7.80
CA SER A 184 8.71 -13.02 8.34
C SER A 184 8.90 -14.05 9.46
N PRO A 185 10.03 -14.78 9.49
CA PRO A 185 10.29 -15.68 10.62
C PRO A 185 10.28 -14.90 11.95
N GLN A 186 9.67 -15.50 12.96
CA GLN A 186 9.41 -14.86 14.25
C GLN A 186 10.68 -14.21 14.85
N ARG A 187 11.81 -14.91 14.73
CA ARG A 187 13.11 -14.45 15.29
C ARG A 187 13.57 -13.08 14.76
N PHE A 188 13.07 -12.65 13.58
CA PHE A 188 13.46 -11.38 12.99
C PHE A 188 12.41 -10.27 13.19
N ARG A 189 11.21 -10.60 13.68
CA ARG A 189 10.10 -9.64 13.72
C ARG A 189 10.33 -8.48 14.69
N LYS A 190 10.98 -8.76 15.82
CA LYS A 190 11.28 -7.72 16.82
C LYS A 190 12.22 -6.65 16.27
N GLY A 191 13.17 -7.03 15.41
CA GLY A 191 14.05 -6.08 14.73
C GLY A 191 13.40 -5.31 13.60
N TYR A 192 12.13 -5.61 13.30
CA TYR A 192 11.38 -4.95 12.22
C TYR A 192 10.10 -4.28 12.77
N GLN A 193 10.19 -3.76 13.97
CA GLN A 193 9.11 -3.01 14.60
C GLN A 193 9.21 -1.55 14.15
N LEU A 194 8.42 -1.17 13.17
CA LEU A 194 8.47 0.14 12.52
C LEU A 194 7.65 1.22 13.24
N TYR A 195 6.81 0.83 14.20
CA TYR A 195 5.96 1.72 14.99
C TYR A 195 5.44 0.95 16.19
N ASP A 196 4.96 1.69 17.18
CA ASP A 196 4.47 1.11 18.43
C ASP A 196 3.20 0.30 18.20
N ASN A 197 3.00 -0.73 19.00
CA ASN A 197 1.82 -1.62 18.94
C ASN A 197 1.61 -2.31 17.57
N LYS A 198 2.70 -2.54 16.82
CA LYS A 198 2.60 -3.27 15.55
C LYS A 198 2.02 -4.67 15.79
N PRO A 199 0.94 -5.04 15.11
CA PRO A 199 0.30 -6.35 15.35
C PRO A 199 1.11 -7.53 14.79
N CYS A 200 0.84 -8.72 15.29
CA CYS A 200 1.35 -10.00 14.77
C CYS A 200 2.87 -10.16 14.90
N LEU A 201 3.46 -9.63 15.99
CA LEU A 201 4.90 -9.81 16.22
C LEU A 201 5.23 -11.23 16.72
N ASP A 202 4.36 -11.82 17.53
CA ASP A 202 4.62 -13.11 18.18
C ASP A 202 3.90 -14.30 17.51
N ASP A 203 3.09 -14.05 16.48
CA ASP A 203 2.33 -15.11 15.79
C ASP A 203 3.23 -15.94 14.86
N GLU A 204 2.94 -17.22 14.72
CA GLU A 204 3.55 -18.05 13.69
C GLU A 204 3.05 -17.60 12.29
N PRO A 205 3.90 -17.66 11.25
CA PRO A 205 3.50 -17.21 9.90
C PRO A 205 2.24 -17.91 9.35
N THR A 206 2.11 -19.20 9.58
CA THR A 206 0.95 -19.97 9.14
C THR A 206 -0.32 -19.55 9.87
N HIS A 207 -0.21 -19.25 11.16
CA HIS A 207 -1.34 -18.75 11.95
C HIS A 207 -1.76 -17.34 11.50
N CYS A 208 -0.80 -16.50 11.14
CA CYS A 208 -1.10 -15.15 10.66
C CYS A 208 -1.94 -15.19 9.37
N ALA A 209 -1.60 -16.06 8.43
CA ALA A 209 -2.33 -16.18 7.17
C ALA A 209 -3.78 -16.67 7.40
N SER A 210 -3.95 -17.75 8.17
CA SER A 210 -5.28 -18.33 8.43
C SER A 210 -6.13 -17.42 9.33
N CYS A 211 -5.52 -16.71 10.27
CA CYS A 211 -6.22 -15.70 11.08
C CYS A 211 -6.78 -14.59 10.19
N LEU A 212 -5.94 -14.07 9.30
CA LEU A 212 -6.33 -12.99 8.39
C LEU A 212 -7.44 -13.44 7.44
N GLU A 213 -7.36 -14.66 6.94
CA GLU A 213 -8.41 -15.24 6.09
C GLU A 213 -9.76 -15.25 6.82
N ARG A 214 -9.82 -15.83 8.03
CA ARG A 214 -11.07 -15.87 8.82
C ARG A 214 -11.62 -14.46 9.09
N ARG A 215 -10.73 -13.50 9.35
CA ARG A 215 -11.13 -12.09 9.58
C ARG A 215 -11.77 -11.47 8.34
N ILE A 216 -11.21 -11.76 7.16
CA ILE A 216 -11.75 -11.29 5.88
C ILE A 216 -13.12 -11.96 5.60
N GLU A 217 -13.21 -13.26 5.86
CA GLU A 217 -14.44 -14.03 5.68
C GLU A 217 -15.55 -13.53 6.59
N SER A 218 -15.22 -13.14 7.83
CA SER A 218 -16.23 -12.64 8.78
C SER A 218 -16.87 -11.33 8.29
N ARG A 219 -16.25 -10.65 7.31
CA ARG A 219 -16.79 -9.44 6.66
C ARG A 219 -17.46 -9.75 5.32
N GLY A 220 -17.75 -11.03 5.04
CA GLY A 220 -18.41 -11.43 3.80
C GLY A 220 -17.53 -11.32 2.56
N ARG A 221 -16.21 -11.37 2.73
CA ARG A 221 -15.25 -11.31 1.63
C ARG A 221 -14.49 -12.63 1.56
N LEU A 222 -13.89 -12.92 0.41
CA LEU A 222 -13.07 -14.13 0.23
C LEU A 222 -11.65 -13.75 -0.20
N VAL A 223 -10.70 -14.58 0.23
CA VAL A 223 -9.32 -14.47 -0.23
C VAL A 223 -9.18 -15.17 -1.59
N GLY A 224 -8.61 -14.48 -2.57
CA GLY A 224 -8.40 -15.05 -3.92
C GLY A 224 -7.15 -15.92 -3.97
N TRP A 225 -7.20 -17.10 -3.37
CA TRP A 225 -6.09 -18.04 -3.38
C TRP A 225 -5.77 -18.47 -4.82
N ASN A 226 -4.49 -18.68 -5.11
CA ASN A 226 -4.00 -19.18 -6.40
C ASN A 226 -4.26 -18.22 -7.56
N MET A 227 -4.54 -16.95 -7.28
CA MET A 227 -4.67 -15.92 -8.31
C MET A 227 -3.37 -15.13 -8.44
N SER A 228 -3.11 -14.56 -9.63
CA SER A 228 -1.89 -13.77 -9.87
C SER A 228 -1.81 -12.53 -8.99
N GLY A 229 -2.96 -11.98 -8.60
CA GLY A 229 -3.03 -10.75 -7.85
C GLY A 229 -2.66 -9.49 -8.64
N SER A 230 -2.57 -9.60 -9.96
CA SER A 230 -2.33 -8.43 -10.81
C SER A 230 -3.55 -7.51 -10.80
N SER A 231 -3.33 -6.20 -10.80
CA SER A 231 -4.45 -5.26 -10.85
C SER A 231 -5.16 -5.36 -12.21
N ARG A 232 -6.48 -5.14 -12.20
CA ARG A 232 -7.23 -5.11 -13.46
C ARG A 232 -6.76 -3.99 -14.38
N ARG A 233 -6.30 -2.88 -13.81
CA ARG A 233 -5.72 -1.77 -14.56
C ARG A 233 -4.48 -2.24 -15.34
N PHE A 234 -3.57 -2.97 -14.68
CA PHE A 234 -2.40 -3.54 -15.33
C PHE A 234 -2.82 -4.53 -16.44
N LEU A 235 -3.72 -5.45 -16.13
CA LEU A 235 -4.16 -6.48 -17.10
C LEU A 235 -4.77 -5.83 -18.36
N ARG A 236 -5.58 -4.78 -18.19
CA ARG A 236 -6.13 -4.02 -19.33
C ARG A 236 -5.00 -3.38 -20.15
N ARG A 237 -3.99 -2.83 -19.50
CA ARG A 237 -2.88 -2.16 -20.19
C ARG A 237 -2.04 -3.14 -21.03
N VAL A 238 -1.88 -4.38 -20.56
CA VAL A 238 -1.13 -5.40 -21.31
C VAL A 238 -2.04 -6.24 -22.23
N GLY A 239 -3.28 -5.83 -22.45
CA GLY A 239 -4.19 -6.48 -23.37
C GLY A 239 -4.78 -7.79 -22.87
N ARG A 240 -4.85 -8.00 -21.56
CA ARG A 240 -5.35 -9.26 -20.96
C ARG A 240 -6.48 -9.04 -19.94
N PRO A 241 -7.53 -8.27 -20.30
CA PRO A 241 -8.59 -7.94 -19.32
C PRO A 241 -9.36 -9.16 -18.81
N ASP A 242 -9.46 -10.20 -19.63
CA ASP A 242 -10.31 -11.37 -19.33
C ASP A 242 -9.63 -12.40 -18.43
N GLU A 243 -8.35 -12.22 -18.12
CA GLU A 243 -7.66 -13.10 -17.15
C GLU A 243 -8.14 -12.90 -15.72
N VAL A 244 -8.86 -11.82 -15.49
CA VAL A 244 -9.53 -11.62 -14.21
C VAL A 244 -10.79 -12.47 -14.23
N ARG A 245 -10.66 -13.73 -13.90
CA ARG A 245 -11.82 -14.63 -13.78
C ARG A 245 -12.74 -14.08 -12.68
N PRO A 246 -14.03 -13.98 -12.95
CA PRO A 246 -14.95 -13.69 -11.86
C PRO A 246 -14.78 -14.78 -10.80
N VAL A 247 -14.72 -14.38 -9.54
CA VAL A 247 -14.68 -15.34 -8.44
C VAL A 247 -15.95 -16.15 -8.59
N LYS A 248 -15.82 -17.47 -8.81
CA LYS A 248 -16.98 -18.34 -8.86
C LYS A 248 -17.73 -18.22 -7.54
N GLU A 249 -19.02 -18.03 -7.64
CA GLU A 249 -19.86 -17.97 -6.46
C GLU A 249 -19.65 -19.25 -5.63
N PHE A 250 -19.15 -19.07 -4.43
CA PHE A 250 -19.04 -20.18 -3.50
C PHE A 250 -20.39 -20.31 -2.79
N THR A 251 -21.12 -21.34 -3.15
CA THR A 251 -22.42 -21.60 -2.54
C THR A 251 -22.36 -22.70 -1.48
N ALA A 252 -21.17 -23.05 -0.98
CA ALA A 252 -21.06 -24.15 -0.03
C ALA A 252 -21.85 -23.93 1.27
N GLU A 253 -22.24 -22.69 1.60
CA GLU A 253 -23.00 -22.39 2.83
C GLU A 253 -23.95 -21.19 2.71
N GLY A 254 -24.43 -20.86 1.52
CA GLY A 254 -25.42 -19.79 1.35
C GLY A 254 -24.90 -18.38 1.62
N LYS A 255 -23.61 -18.19 1.73
CA LYS A 255 -23.02 -16.86 1.91
C LYS A 255 -22.91 -16.18 0.56
N ARG A 256 -23.64 -15.08 0.42
CA ARG A 256 -23.65 -14.29 -0.81
C ARG A 256 -22.32 -13.58 -0.95
N LEU A 257 -21.56 -13.93 -1.96
CA LEU A 257 -20.35 -13.20 -2.33
C LEU A 257 -20.74 -11.80 -2.81
N ILE A 258 -20.34 -10.79 -2.09
CA ILE A 258 -20.44 -9.43 -2.60
C ILE A 258 -19.29 -9.27 -3.61
N ARG A 259 -19.60 -9.36 -4.88
CA ARG A 259 -18.64 -9.01 -5.92
C ARG A 259 -18.26 -7.55 -5.73
N LEU A 260 -16.97 -7.30 -5.54
CA LEU A 260 -16.47 -5.96 -5.78
C LEU A 260 -16.49 -5.78 -7.31
N HIS A 261 -17.64 -5.41 -7.82
CA HIS A 261 -17.73 -5.04 -9.22
C HIS A 261 -16.80 -3.85 -9.43
N SER A 262 -15.93 -4.00 -10.40
CA SER A 262 -15.17 -2.87 -10.90
C SER A 262 -16.16 -1.80 -11.40
N VAL A 263 -16.13 -0.65 -10.78
CA VAL A 263 -16.72 0.55 -11.35
C VAL A 263 -15.81 0.97 -12.52
#